data_e82b1d08ea05eda70bf0ddcd3aa7ea9e
#
_entry.id   e82b1d08ea05eda70bf0ddcd3aa7ea9e
#
_cell.length_a   1.000
_cell.length_b   1.000
_cell.length_c   1.000
_cell.angle_alpha   90.00
_cell.angle_beta   90.00
_cell.angle_gamma   90.00
#
_symmetry.space_group_name_H-M   'P 1'
#
loop_
_entity.id
_entity.type
_entity.pdbx_description
1 polymer ?
#
loop_
_entity_poly.entity_id
_entity_poly.type
_entity_poly.pdbx_seq_one_letter_code
_entity_poly.pdbx_strand_id
1 'polypeptide(L)'
;QEIAKTYEVNIAGGSFVEKKGDKLFNTCPVINRKGELVCTYNKNHLYSYNGDTENQYITVGANPVMVELDGVKIGLTICYDIRFPEIYRAYQKSGADILVNMAAWPKSRKIHWDTLTRARAIENQTFMVALTQTGLLADGVENLGHSLIYDYEGKILDEIEEIEGGIYAEIELDKMYDFRANCPSINDIKNSYEVIKK
;
A
#
# COMPACT_ATOMS: atom_id res chain seq x y z
N GLN A 1 -18.58 7.06 -3.68
CA GLN A 1 -18.77 7.58 -5.04
C GLN A 1 -19.26 9.05 -4.99
N GLU A 2 -20.29 9.35 -4.20
CA GLU A 2 -20.82 10.70 -4.06
C GLU A 2 -19.78 11.70 -3.57
N ILE A 3 -19.01 11.36 -2.53
CA ILE A 3 -17.91 12.20 -2.01
C ILE A 3 -16.87 12.50 -3.11
N ALA A 4 -16.43 11.47 -3.85
CA ALA A 4 -15.45 11.63 -4.93
C ALA A 4 -15.93 12.62 -5.99
N LYS A 5 -17.21 12.50 -6.39
CA LYS A 5 -17.84 13.39 -7.36
C LYS A 5 -18.04 14.80 -6.82
N THR A 6 -18.52 14.95 -5.57
CA THR A 6 -18.80 16.25 -4.95
C THR A 6 -17.56 17.10 -4.78
N TYR A 7 -16.45 16.46 -4.36
CA TYR A 7 -15.17 17.16 -4.12
C TYR A 7 -14.19 17.04 -5.28
N GLU A 8 -14.60 16.39 -6.38
CA GLU A 8 -13.76 16.16 -7.58
C GLU A 8 -12.39 15.54 -7.27
N VAL A 9 -12.37 14.55 -6.35
CA VAL A 9 -11.17 13.85 -5.89
C VAL A 9 -11.18 12.37 -6.27
N ASN A 10 -9.99 11.81 -6.52
CA ASN A 10 -9.82 10.37 -6.64
C ASN A 10 -9.67 9.75 -5.24
N ILE A 11 -10.24 8.57 -5.02
CA ILE A 11 -10.27 7.92 -3.71
C ILE A 11 -9.79 6.47 -3.82
N ALA A 12 -8.73 6.11 -3.09
CA ALA A 12 -8.45 4.74 -2.68
C ALA A 12 -9.14 4.51 -1.33
N GLY A 13 -10.23 3.77 -1.31
CA GLY A 13 -11.27 3.82 -0.27
C GLY A 13 -10.98 3.00 0.99
N GLY A 14 -9.71 2.76 1.34
CA GLY A 14 -9.36 1.86 2.44
C GLY A 14 -9.61 0.40 2.07
N SER A 15 -9.81 -0.47 3.07
CA SER A 15 -10.15 -1.87 2.80
C SER A 15 -11.29 -2.36 3.68
N PHE A 16 -12.11 -3.25 3.14
CA PHE A 16 -13.24 -3.86 3.83
C PHE A 16 -13.50 -5.28 3.31
N VAL A 17 -14.26 -6.07 4.08
CA VAL A 17 -14.67 -7.40 3.65
C VAL A 17 -15.81 -7.29 2.64
N GLU A 18 -15.58 -7.73 1.42
CA GLU A 18 -16.54 -7.74 0.32
C GLU A 18 -16.98 -9.17 0.02
N LYS A 19 -18.28 -9.38 -0.13
CA LYS A 19 -18.84 -10.66 -0.58
C LYS A 19 -19.03 -10.65 -2.10
N LYS A 20 -18.39 -11.60 -2.80
CA LYS A 20 -18.55 -11.84 -4.24
C LYS A 20 -18.99 -13.29 -4.47
N GLY A 21 -20.28 -13.51 -4.72
CA GLY A 21 -20.86 -14.86 -4.74
C GLY A 21 -20.74 -15.51 -3.37
N ASP A 22 -20.13 -16.71 -3.31
CA ASP A 22 -19.90 -17.45 -2.06
C ASP A 22 -18.54 -17.14 -1.40
N LYS A 23 -17.76 -16.23 -1.96
CA LYS A 23 -16.42 -15.87 -1.49
C LYS A 23 -16.40 -14.51 -0.80
N LEU A 24 -15.57 -14.40 0.23
CA LEU A 24 -15.25 -13.14 0.91
C LEU A 24 -13.84 -12.69 0.53
N PHE A 25 -13.66 -11.41 0.27
CA PHE A 25 -12.38 -10.80 -0.05
C PHE A 25 -12.12 -9.60 0.87
N ASN A 26 -10.87 -9.35 1.19
CA ASN A 26 -10.45 -8.08 1.76
C ASN A 26 -10.12 -7.15 0.59
N THR A 27 -11.00 -6.17 0.34
CA THR A 27 -11.06 -5.41 -0.92
C THR A 27 -10.83 -3.92 -0.68
N CYS A 28 -9.99 -3.31 -1.50
CA CYS A 28 -9.85 -1.86 -1.63
C CYS A 28 -10.51 -1.40 -2.94
N PRO A 29 -11.56 -0.57 -2.91
CA PRO A 29 -12.14 0.06 -4.09
C PRO A 29 -11.36 1.32 -4.47
N VAL A 30 -11.25 1.59 -5.77
CA VAL A 30 -10.72 2.85 -6.30
C VAL A 30 -11.82 3.57 -7.08
N ILE A 31 -12.05 4.82 -6.72
CA ILE A 31 -13.10 5.66 -7.27
C ILE A 31 -12.45 6.91 -7.84
N ASN A 32 -12.78 7.24 -9.10
CA ASN A 32 -12.26 8.45 -9.72
C ASN A 32 -13.04 9.70 -9.31
N ARG A 33 -12.53 10.87 -9.66
CA ARG A 33 -13.14 12.18 -9.37
C ARG A 33 -14.52 12.39 -9.99
N LYS A 34 -14.96 11.54 -10.92
CA LYS A 34 -16.32 11.53 -11.48
C LYS A 34 -17.29 10.69 -10.65
N GLY A 35 -16.81 10.02 -9.59
CA GLY A 35 -17.59 9.10 -8.76
C GLY A 35 -17.74 7.70 -9.34
N GLU A 36 -16.94 7.32 -10.34
CA GLU A 36 -16.99 6.00 -10.97
C GLU A 36 -16.04 5.04 -10.26
N LEU A 37 -16.50 3.80 -10.00
CA LEU A 37 -15.64 2.72 -9.53
C LEU A 37 -14.73 2.26 -10.69
N VAL A 38 -13.44 2.57 -10.58
CA VAL A 38 -12.45 2.27 -11.63
C VAL A 38 -11.96 0.83 -11.53
N CYS A 39 -11.59 0.40 -10.33
CA CYS A 39 -11.13 -0.96 -10.08
C CYS A 39 -11.30 -1.33 -8.60
N THR A 40 -11.06 -2.61 -8.29
CA THR A 40 -10.92 -3.10 -6.92
C THR A 40 -9.64 -3.92 -6.81
N TYR A 41 -8.91 -3.76 -5.69
CA TYR A 41 -7.80 -4.62 -5.31
C TYR A 41 -8.25 -5.58 -4.22
N ASN A 42 -8.01 -6.86 -4.38
CA ASN A 42 -8.22 -7.88 -3.35
C ASN A 42 -6.87 -8.27 -2.74
N LYS A 43 -6.76 -8.27 -1.42
CA LYS A 43 -5.54 -8.59 -0.67
C LYS A 43 -4.90 -9.90 -1.17
N ASN A 44 -3.62 -9.84 -1.53
CA ASN A 44 -2.91 -10.97 -2.13
C ASN A 44 -2.27 -11.89 -1.08
N HIS A 45 -1.91 -11.39 0.10
CA HIS A 45 -1.30 -12.18 1.15
C HIS A 45 -2.13 -12.11 2.43
N LEU A 46 -2.72 -13.23 2.82
CA LEU A 46 -3.59 -13.33 4.00
C LEU A 46 -2.76 -13.57 5.26
N TYR A 47 -3.11 -12.89 6.33
CA TYR A 47 -2.46 -13.05 7.63
C TYR A 47 -3.07 -14.24 8.37
N SER A 48 -2.27 -15.29 8.60
CA SER A 48 -2.77 -16.56 9.16
C SER A 48 -1.72 -17.23 10.03
N TYR A 49 -1.23 -16.52 11.07
CA TYR A 49 -0.34 -17.05 12.09
C TYR A 49 -0.57 -16.33 13.44
N ASN A 50 0.01 -16.85 14.53
CA ASN A 50 -0.20 -16.38 15.90
C ASN A 50 -1.67 -16.39 16.36
N GLY A 51 -2.46 -17.38 15.91
CA GLY A 51 -3.87 -17.49 16.27
C GLY A 51 -4.83 -16.81 15.29
N ASP A 52 -4.33 -15.99 14.37
CA ASP A 52 -5.15 -15.43 13.31
C ASP A 52 -5.46 -16.46 12.21
N THR A 53 -6.66 -16.36 11.66
CA THR A 53 -7.23 -17.35 10.73
C THR A 53 -7.86 -16.68 9.51
N GLU A 54 -7.28 -15.55 9.05
CA GLU A 54 -7.85 -14.81 7.92
C GLU A 54 -8.09 -15.71 6.70
N ASN A 55 -7.17 -16.65 6.44
CA ASN A 55 -7.28 -17.62 5.33
C ASN A 55 -8.42 -18.63 5.45
N GLN A 56 -9.07 -18.75 6.60
CA GLN A 56 -10.26 -19.63 6.76
C GLN A 56 -11.53 -18.97 6.23
N TYR A 57 -11.57 -17.64 6.19
CA TYR A 57 -12.77 -16.87 5.84
C TYR A 57 -12.57 -16.02 4.59
N ILE A 58 -11.37 -15.53 4.35
CA ILE A 58 -11.06 -14.63 3.24
C ILE A 58 -10.38 -15.39 2.11
N THR A 59 -10.86 -15.16 0.90
CA THR A 59 -10.25 -15.67 -0.34
C THR A 59 -9.09 -14.78 -0.75
N VAL A 60 -7.96 -15.39 -1.08
CA VAL A 60 -6.77 -14.68 -1.58
C VAL A 60 -7.06 -13.97 -2.91
N GLY A 61 -6.57 -12.75 -3.08
CA GLY A 61 -6.62 -12.03 -4.35
C GLY A 61 -5.72 -12.68 -5.40
N ALA A 62 -6.15 -12.63 -6.67
CA ALA A 62 -5.46 -13.33 -7.75
C ALA A 62 -4.18 -12.61 -8.21
N ASN A 63 -4.24 -11.28 -8.32
CA ASN A 63 -3.16 -10.46 -8.90
C ASN A 63 -3.00 -9.13 -8.20
N PRO A 64 -1.78 -8.52 -8.25
CA PRO A 64 -1.58 -7.11 -7.96
C PRO A 64 -2.39 -6.23 -8.91
N VAL A 65 -2.87 -5.10 -8.42
CA VAL A 65 -3.63 -4.12 -9.21
C VAL A 65 -2.93 -2.76 -9.16
N MET A 66 -2.55 -2.27 -10.32
CA MET A 66 -2.09 -0.90 -10.50
C MET A 66 -3.18 -0.12 -11.27
N VAL A 67 -3.49 1.07 -10.80
CA VAL A 67 -4.45 1.96 -11.44
C VAL A 67 -3.75 3.25 -11.87
N GLU A 68 -4.17 3.80 -12.99
CA GLU A 68 -3.73 5.12 -13.44
C GLU A 68 -4.90 6.12 -13.25
N LEU A 69 -4.64 7.18 -12.50
CA LEU A 69 -5.58 8.26 -12.22
C LEU A 69 -4.90 9.59 -12.53
N ASP A 70 -5.45 10.36 -13.46
CA ASP A 70 -4.92 11.65 -13.88
C ASP A 70 -3.43 11.61 -14.28
N GLY A 71 -2.99 10.52 -14.91
CA GLY A 71 -1.61 10.31 -15.35
C GLY A 71 -0.66 9.77 -14.26
N VAL A 72 -1.14 9.52 -13.04
CA VAL A 72 -0.36 8.97 -11.93
C VAL A 72 -0.66 7.49 -11.75
N LYS A 73 0.38 6.65 -11.73
CA LYS A 73 0.28 5.19 -11.59
C LYS A 73 0.43 4.78 -10.13
N ILE A 74 -0.60 4.16 -9.59
CA ILE A 74 -0.72 3.84 -8.15
C ILE A 74 -0.81 2.33 -7.97
N GLY A 75 0.14 1.74 -7.24
CA GLY A 75 0.13 0.34 -6.82
C GLY A 75 -0.56 0.16 -5.47
N LEU A 76 -1.51 -0.77 -5.39
CA LEU A 76 -2.36 -0.98 -4.22
C LEU A 76 -1.95 -2.21 -3.43
N THR A 77 -1.86 -2.09 -2.10
CA THR A 77 -1.57 -3.20 -1.19
C THR A 77 -2.37 -3.06 0.12
N ILE A 78 -2.61 -4.17 0.81
CA ILE A 78 -3.35 -4.19 2.08
C ILE A 78 -2.53 -4.89 3.16
N CYS A 79 -2.21 -4.17 4.23
CA CYS A 79 -1.69 -4.66 5.50
C CYS A 79 -0.51 -5.64 5.34
N TYR A 80 -0.76 -6.94 5.47
CA TYR A 80 0.25 -8.00 5.43
C TYR A 80 1.07 -8.06 4.13
N ASP A 81 0.51 -7.54 3.01
CA ASP A 81 1.23 -7.40 1.74
C ASP A 81 2.55 -6.65 1.89
N ILE A 82 2.68 -5.74 2.89
CA ILE A 82 3.91 -4.97 3.13
C ILE A 82 5.15 -5.85 3.36
N ARG A 83 4.96 -7.10 3.80
CA ARG A 83 6.06 -8.03 4.09
C ARG A 83 6.67 -8.67 2.84
N PHE A 84 6.01 -8.56 1.70
CA PHE A 84 6.40 -9.22 0.45
C PHE A 84 6.95 -8.20 -0.54
N PRO A 85 8.29 -8.01 -0.62
CA PRO A 85 8.91 -7.05 -1.53
C PRO A 85 8.60 -7.32 -2.99
N GLU A 86 8.27 -8.57 -3.32
CA GLU A 86 8.02 -9.02 -4.68
C GLU A 86 6.83 -8.29 -5.33
N ILE A 87 5.74 -8.05 -4.58
CA ILE A 87 4.57 -7.33 -5.10
C ILE A 87 4.91 -5.86 -5.39
N TYR A 88 5.70 -5.22 -4.52
CA TYR A 88 6.15 -3.84 -4.70
C TYR A 88 7.13 -3.72 -5.88
N ARG A 89 7.99 -4.71 -6.03
CA ARG A 89 8.89 -4.80 -7.18
C ARG A 89 8.15 -5.01 -8.49
N ALA A 90 7.06 -5.77 -8.50
CA ALA A 90 6.20 -5.93 -9.67
C ALA A 90 5.55 -4.59 -10.07
N TYR A 91 5.06 -3.81 -9.10
CA TYR A 91 4.53 -2.46 -9.35
C TYR A 91 5.61 -1.52 -9.90
N GLN A 92 6.80 -1.51 -9.30
CA GLN A 92 7.91 -0.68 -9.77
C GLN A 92 8.29 -1.02 -11.23
N LYS A 93 8.42 -2.31 -11.58
CA LYS A 93 8.70 -2.76 -12.95
C LYS A 93 7.59 -2.38 -13.93
N SER A 94 6.36 -2.22 -13.45
CA SER A 94 5.21 -1.75 -14.24
C SER A 94 5.11 -0.23 -14.30
N GLY A 95 6.07 0.50 -13.69
CA GLY A 95 6.17 1.95 -13.75
C GLY A 95 5.33 2.69 -12.72
N ALA A 96 5.06 2.09 -11.55
CA ALA A 96 4.35 2.77 -10.48
C ALA A 96 5.07 4.03 -10.01
N ASP A 97 4.29 5.07 -9.72
CA ASP A 97 4.74 6.36 -9.17
C ASP A 97 4.51 6.41 -7.67
N ILE A 98 3.38 5.88 -7.23
CA ILE A 98 2.96 5.83 -5.83
C ILE A 98 2.63 4.39 -5.46
N LEU A 99 3.09 3.97 -4.29
CA LEU A 99 2.70 2.72 -3.64
C LEU A 99 1.83 3.05 -2.43
N VAL A 100 0.72 2.35 -2.26
CA VAL A 100 -0.21 2.55 -1.14
C VAL A 100 -0.33 1.26 -0.36
N ASN A 101 -0.21 1.34 0.97
CA ASN A 101 -0.58 0.27 1.88
C ASN A 101 -1.52 0.80 2.95
N MET A 102 -2.67 0.16 3.11
CA MET A 102 -3.66 0.45 4.14
C MET A 102 -3.82 -0.73 5.09
N ALA A 103 -3.77 -0.48 6.40
CA ALA A 103 -3.69 -1.54 7.38
C ALA A 103 -4.44 -1.27 8.68
N ALA A 104 -4.91 -2.35 9.32
CA ALA A 104 -5.03 -2.46 10.76
C ALA A 104 -3.73 -3.13 11.25
N TRP A 105 -2.80 -2.36 11.81
CA TRP A 105 -1.48 -2.83 12.16
C TRP A 105 -1.27 -2.77 13.68
N PRO A 106 -0.86 -3.87 14.34
CA PRO A 106 -0.72 -3.85 15.79
C PRO A 106 0.45 -2.98 16.26
N LYS A 107 0.24 -2.19 17.30
CA LYS A 107 1.22 -1.27 17.89
C LYS A 107 2.52 -1.97 18.32
N SER A 108 2.42 -3.21 18.78
CA SER A 108 3.57 -4.06 19.15
C SER A 108 4.54 -4.32 17.99
N ARG A 109 4.16 -4.02 16.76
CA ARG A 109 4.97 -4.21 15.57
C ARG A 109 5.31 -2.91 14.85
N LYS A 110 5.37 -1.78 15.57
CA LYS A 110 5.73 -0.47 15.04
C LYS A 110 7.03 -0.51 14.24
N ILE A 111 8.08 -1.09 14.79
CA ILE A 111 9.39 -1.17 14.11
C ILE A 111 9.31 -1.88 12.74
N HIS A 112 8.46 -2.91 12.62
CA HIS A 112 8.27 -3.58 11.34
C HIS A 112 7.56 -2.68 10.33
N TRP A 113 6.54 -1.93 10.79
CA TRP A 113 5.80 -0.99 9.95
C TRP A 113 6.71 0.11 9.41
N ASP A 114 7.34 0.85 10.29
CA ASP A 114 8.21 1.98 9.94
C ASP A 114 9.37 1.55 9.02
N THR A 115 9.99 0.40 9.33
CA THR A 115 11.10 -0.11 8.52
C THR A 115 10.64 -0.58 7.14
N LEU A 116 9.58 -1.38 7.08
CA LEU A 116 9.14 -1.98 5.81
C LEU A 116 8.52 -0.93 4.88
N THR A 117 7.69 -0.03 5.38
CA THR A 117 7.07 1.01 4.55
C THR A 117 8.12 1.94 3.95
N ARG A 118 9.10 2.37 4.75
CA ARG A 118 10.24 3.16 4.28
C ARG A 118 11.08 2.40 3.25
N ALA A 119 11.37 1.10 3.51
CA ALA A 119 12.11 0.27 2.57
C ALA A 119 11.41 0.16 1.20
N ARG A 120 10.06 0.05 1.18
CA ARG A 120 9.31 0.00 -0.09
C ARG A 120 9.46 1.29 -0.90
N ALA A 121 9.52 2.46 -0.26
CA ALA A 121 9.81 3.71 -0.95
C ALA A 121 11.22 3.69 -1.56
N ILE A 122 12.23 3.43 -0.74
CA ILE A 122 13.65 3.52 -1.13
C ILE A 122 14.01 2.51 -2.21
N GLU A 123 13.70 1.22 -2.01
CA GLU A 123 14.13 0.14 -2.91
C GLU A 123 13.43 0.18 -4.28
N ASN A 124 12.26 0.83 -4.35
CA ASN A 124 11.49 0.98 -5.59
C ASN A 124 11.59 2.38 -6.19
N GLN A 125 12.24 3.31 -5.47
CA GLN A 125 12.34 4.74 -5.86
C GLN A 125 10.97 5.33 -6.21
N THR A 126 9.98 5.10 -5.33
CA THR A 126 8.59 5.53 -5.49
C THR A 126 8.14 6.29 -4.25
N PHE A 127 7.14 7.13 -4.39
CA PHE A 127 6.41 7.61 -3.22
C PHE A 127 5.69 6.46 -2.53
N MET A 128 5.60 6.50 -1.20
CA MET A 128 4.88 5.49 -0.42
C MET A 128 3.91 6.16 0.54
N VAL A 129 2.63 5.80 0.42
CA VAL A 129 1.56 6.20 1.34
C VAL A 129 1.20 5.00 2.20
N ALA A 130 1.51 5.07 3.47
CA ALA A 130 1.33 4.01 4.45
C ALA A 130 0.31 4.44 5.50
N LEU A 131 -0.87 3.83 5.50
CA LEU A 131 -2.01 4.23 6.34
C LEU A 131 -2.33 3.13 7.35
N THR A 132 -2.46 3.50 8.62
CA THR A 132 -2.91 2.59 9.68
C THR A 132 -4.11 3.14 10.43
N GLN A 133 -4.95 2.21 10.91
CA GLN A 133 -6.00 2.54 11.87
C GLN A 133 -5.40 2.89 13.23
N THR A 134 -6.13 3.68 14.01
CA THR A 134 -5.87 3.96 15.44
C THR A 134 -6.87 3.21 16.32
N GLY A 135 -6.62 3.22 17.63
CA GLY A 135 -7.56 2.74 18.63
C GLY A 135 -7.48 1.24 18.91
N LEU A 136 -8.36 0.80 19.81
CA LEU A 136 -8.38 -0.56 20.32
C LEU A 136 -9.39 -1.41 19.54
N LEU A 137 -8.98 -2.58 19.12
CA LEU A 137 -9.87 -3.58 18.51
C LEU A 137 -10.66 -4.33 19.59
N ALA A 138 -11.75 -4.98 19.20
CA ALA A 138 -12.64 -5.70 20.12
C ALA A 138 -11.94 -6.85 20.88
N ASP A 139 -10.88 -7.42 20.34
CA ASP A 139 -10.04 -8.46 20.95
C ASP A 139 -8.94 -7.91 21.88
N GLY A 140 -8.89 -6.59 22.09
CA GLY A 140 -7.91 -5.92 22.94
C GLY A 140 -6.58 -5.59 22.26
N VAL A 141 -6.43 -5.84 20.97
CA VAL A 141 -5.26 -5.43 20.20
C VAL A 141 -5.32 -3.93 19.92
N GLU A 142 -4.27 -3.20 20.29
CA GLU A 142 -4.12 -1.77 20.00
C GLU A 142 -3.53 -1.60 18.60
N ASN A 143 -4.24 -0.85 17.75
CA ASN A 143 -3.75 -0.43 16.45
C ASN A 143 -2.64 0.62 16.58
N LEU A 144 -1.70 0.60 15.64
CA LEU A 144 -0.51 1.45 15.67
C LEU A 144 -0.83 2.93 15.53
N GLY A 145 -1.74 3.28 14.61
CA GLY A 145 -2.07 4.67 14.35
C GLY A 145 -0.95 5.52 13.76
N HIS A 146 0.11 4.90 13.23
CA HIS A 146 1.23 5.61 12.60
C HIS A 146 1.10 5.60 11.09
N SER A 147 0.40 6.61 10.55
CA SER A 147 0.29 6.83 9.11
C SER A 147 1.38 7.77 8.62
N LEU A 148 1.97 7.47 7.43
CA LEU A 148 3.13 8.16 6.90
C LEU A 148 3.04 8.32 5.38
N ILE A 149 3.62 9.42 4.89
CA ILE A 149 3.92 9.61 3.46
C ILE A 149 5.43 9.74 3.32
N TYR A 150 6.05 8.87 2.52
CA TYR A 150 7.46 8.91 2.18
C TYR A 150 7.68 9.37 0.74
N ASP A 151 8.75 10.13 0.52
CA ASP A 151 9.28 10.33 -0.83
C ASP A 151 10.08 9.09 -1.29
N TYR A 152 10.54 9.14 -2.52
CA TYR A 152 11.30 8.08 -3.19
C TYR A 152 12.72 7.83 -2.62
N GLU A 153 13.21 8.70 -1.73
CA GLU A 153 14.45 8.53 -0.96
C GLU A 153 14.18 8.04 0.48
N GLY A 154 12.89 7.85 0.85
CA GLY A 154 12.47 7.42 2.17
C GLY A 154 12.42 8.53 3.22
N LYS A 155 12.43 9.79 2.80
CA LYS A 155 12.20 10.94 3.68
C LYS A 155 10.70 11.04 3.99
N ILE A 156 10.36 11.28 5.24
CA ILE A 156 8.98 11.55 5.65
C ILE A 156 8.57 12.92 5.14
N LEU A 157 7.49 12.98 4.37
CA LEU A 157 6.86 14.21 3.91
C LEU A 157 5.80 14.69 4.90
N ASP A 158 5.03 13.75 5.46
CA ASP A 158 4.07 14.01 6.52
C ASP A 158 3.78 12.72 7.30
N GLU A 159 3.42 12.86 8.58
CA GLU A 159 3.09 11.74 9.46
C GLU A 159 2.09 12.14 10.55
N ILE A 160 1.33 11.15 11.02
CA ILE A 160 0.47 11.28 12.18
C ILE A 160 0.60 10.00 13.03
N GLU A 161 0.68 10.15 14.36
CA GLU A 161 0.88 9.03 15.28
C GLU A 161 -0.15 9.05 16.41
N GLU A 162 -0.76 7.89 16.66
CA GLU A 162 -1.66 7.58 17.79
C GLU A 162 -2.98 8.36 17.88
N ILE A 163 -3.26 9.26 16.95
CA ILE A 163 -4.51 10.04 16.92
C ILE A 163 -5.24 9.88 15.58
N GLU A 164 -6.55 10.11 15.60
CA GLU A 164 -7.34 10.22 14.38
C GLU A 164 -7.06 11.55 13.68
N GLY A 165 -6.87 11.50 12.37
CA GLY A 165 -6.60 12.69 11.58
C GLY A 165 -6.26 12.38 10.13
N GLY A 166 -5.78 13.39 9.42
CA GLY A 166 -5.33 13.31 8.03
C GLY A 166 -3.88 13.75 7.92
N ILE A 167 -3.17 13.16 6.96
CA ILE A 167 -1.84 13.57 6.51
C ILE A 167 -1.93 14.08 5.08
N TYR A 168 -1.07 15.01 4.72
CA TYR A 168 -1.09 15.65 3.42
C TYR A 168 0.34 15.87 2.90
N ALA A 169 0.55 15.64 1.60
CA ALA A 169 1.79 15.98 0.93
C ALA A 169 1.55 16.38 -0.52
N GLU A 170 2.31 17.37 -0.99
CA GLU A 170 2.46 17.66 -2.41
C GLU A 170 3.55 16.77 -2.99
N ILE A 171 3.26 16.13 -4.12
CA ILE A 171 4.15 15.18 -4.78
C ILE A 171 4.64 15.75 -6.09
N GLU A 172 5.96 15.87 -6.25
CA GLU A 172 6.62 16.33 -7.47
C GLU A 172 7.18 15.13 -8.24
N LEU A 173 6.39 14.59 -9.17
CA LEU A 173 6.78 13.41 -9.95
C LEU A 173 8.03 13.65 -10.80
N ASP A 174 8.20 14.84 -11.37
CA ASP A 174 9.36 15.17 -12.21
C ASP A 174 10.66 15.01 -11.42
N LYS A 175 10.70 15.42 -10.15
CA LYS A 175 11.88 15.23 -9.29
C LYS A 175 12.18 13.74 -9.04
N MET A 176 11.17 12.92 -8.89
CA MET A 176 11.35 11.48 -8.78
C MET A 176 11.90 10.88 -10.08
N TYR A 177 11.39 11.30 -11.24
CA TYR A 177 11.91 10.83 -12.52
C TYR A 177 13.34 11.25 -12.76
N ASP A 178 13.70 12.51 -12.42
CA ASP A 178 15.08 12.98 -12.46
C ASP A 178 15.99 12.18 -11.52
N PHE A 179 15.52 11.87 -10.31
CA PHE A 179 16.25 11.02 -9.37
C PHE A 179 16.48 9.62 -9.95
N ARG A 180 15.46 8.96 -10.52
CA ARG A 180 15.58 7.66 -11.18
C ARG A 180 16.56 7.68 -12.35
N ALA A 181 16.62 8.77 -13.10
CA ALA A 181 17.56 8.94 -14.21
C ALA A 181 19.00 9.09 -13.73
N ASN A 182 19.21 9.79 -12.62
CA ASN A 182 20.54 10.05 -12.04
C ASN A 182 21.06 8.92 -11.14
N CYS A 183 20.15 8.13 -10.55
CA CYS A 183 20.45 6.97 -9.70
C CYS A 183 19.70 5.72 -10.21
N PRO A 184 20.11 5.13 -11.34
CA PRO A 184 19.33 4.13 -12.04
C PRO A 184 19.42 2.71 -11.45
N SER A 185 19.57 2.57 -10.13
CA SER A 185 19.71 1.28 -9.43
C SER A 185 18.55 0.30 -9.68
N ILE A 186 17.36 0.84 -10.00
CA ILE A 186 16.21 0.03 -10.40
C ILE A 186 16.42 -0.70 -11.73
N ASN A 187 17.32 -0.20 -12.59
CA ASN A 187 17.65 -0.84 -13.87
C ASN A 187 18.62 -2.01 -13.71
N ASP A 188 19.32 -2.11 -12.57
CA ASP A 188 20.26 -3.18 -12.27
C ASP A 188 19.58 -4.43 -11.68
N ILE A 189 18.27 -4.37 -11.51
CA ILE A 189 17.47 -5.45 -10.92
C ILE A 189 17.46 -6.67 -11.85
N LYS A 190 18.00 -7.78 -11.35
CA LYS A 190 17.95 -9.07 -12.06
C LYS A 190 16.58 -9.72 -11.87
N ASN A 191 16.10 -10.45 -12.88
CA ASN A 191 14.84 -11.18 -12.80
C ASN A 191 14.89 -12.38 -11.86
N SER A 192 16.09 -12.97 -11.67
CA SER A 192 16.32 -14.09 -10.77
C SER A 192 17.77 -14.14 -10.32
N TYR A 193 18.01 -14.79 -9.20
CA TYR A 193 19.34 -15.10 -8.67
C TYR A 193 19.44 -16.60 -8.40
N GLU A 194 20.55 -17.21 -8.79
CA GLU A 194 20.89 -18.57 -8.40
C GLU A 194 21.81 -18.53 -7.19
N VAL A 195 21.41 -19.22 -6.10
CA VAL A 195 22.21 -19.33 -4.88
C VAL A 195 23.04 -20.60 -4.95
N ILE A 196 24.36 -20.46 -5.09
CA ILE A 196 25.29 -21.58 -5.06
C ILE A 196 25.58 -21.96 -3.61
N LYS A 197 25.15 -23.16 -3.21
CA LYS A 197 25.50 -23.74 -1.90
C LYS A 197 26.82 -24.45 -2.06
N LYS A 198 27.82 -24.04 -1.28
CA LYS A 198 29.15 -24.70 -1.18
C LYS A 198 29.21 -25.55 0.07
#